data_74a5ac8f77297e948e269c987200ca51
#
_entry.id   74a5ac8f77297e948e269c987200ca51
#
_cell.length_a   1.000
_cell.length_b   1.000
_cell.length_c   1.000
_cell.angle_alpha   90.00
_cell.angle_beta   90.00
_cell.angle_gamma   90.00
#
_symmetry.space_group_name_H-M   'P 1'
#
loop_
_entity.id
_entity.type
_entity.pdbx_description
1 polymer ?
#
loop_
_entity_poly.entity_id
_entity_poly.type
_entity_poly.pdbx_seq_one_letter_code
_entity_poly.pdbx_strand_id
1 'polypeptide(L)'
;MAIIKLIIKYGFVFFLAGFALIGVLTHVSLWVENREQLSSILSDLGNFGAFLSGLGTLVAAAAAAVGVDNWIKQMKYGKYLTIIWDAHVAVREVRSLKISWSIFASMRNKERSEESHVNLVEAFAKLESCCEQLDGIVVRNQSEWGNYCSQWKLNWLRIESYYNENPCPSLDNPQAVADEHLALLKLNETFDKGYETIVKKLDDLEQIYSK
;
A
#
# COMPACT_ATOMS: atom_id res chain seq x y z
N MET A 1 -14.19 12.47 -9.06
CA MET A 1 -13.89 13.42 -10.17
C MET A 1 -15.14 14.00 -10.87
N ALA A 2 -16.17 13.19 -11.15
CA ALA A 2 -17.42 13.69 -11.79
C ALA A 2 -18.20 14.72 -10.94
N ILE A 3 -18.32 14.49 -9.62
CA ILE A 3 -19.05 15.37 -8.69
C ILE A 3 -18.41 16.75 -8.59
N ILE A 4 -17.09 16.83 -8.53
CA ILE A 4 -16.34 18.11 -8.43
C ILE A 4 -16.56 18.93 -9.72
N LYS A 5 -16.51 18.30 -10.90
CA LYS A 5 -16.81 18.97 -12.19
C LYS A 5 -18.26 19.48 -12.24
N LEU A 6 -19.18 18.72 -11.66
CA LEU A 6 -20.60 19.10 -11.58
C LEU A 6 -20.78 20.32 -10.66
N ILE A 7 -20.17 20.32 -9.48
CA ILE A 7 -20.24 21.43 -8.51
C ILE A 7 -19.61 22.70 -9.10
N ILE A 8 -18.46 22.60 -9.77
CA ILE A 8 -17.82 23.76 -10.43
C ILE A 8 -18.69 24.30 -11.56
N LYS A 9 -19.27 23.42 -12.41
CA LYS A 9 -20.12 23.81 -13.53
C LYS A 9 -21.39 24.52 -13.07
N TYR A 10 -22.09 23.97 -12.08
CA TYR A 10 -23.32 24.57 -11.57
C TYR A 10 -23.05 25.77 -10.67
N GLY A 11 -21.98 25.78 -9.87
CA GLY A 11 -21.56 26.94 -9.11
C GLY A 11 -21.28 28.16 -9.97
N PHE A 12 -20.62 27.95 -11.13
CA PHE A 12 -20.37 29.03 -12.08
C PHE A 12 -21.65 29.56 -12.74
N VAL A 13 -22.61 28.67 -13.06
CA VAL A 13 -23.92 29.06 -13.61
C VAL A 13 -24.72 29.84 -12.56
N PHE A 14 -24.75 29.42 -11.29
CA PHE A 14 -25.40 30.15 -10.20
C PHE A 14 -24.76 31.52 -9.96
N PHE A 15 -23.45 31.60 -10.06
CA PHE A 15 -22.72 32.88 -9.93
C PHE A 15 -23.09 33.87 -11.04
N LEU A 16 -23.11 33.40 -12.31
CA LEU A 16 -23.54 34.23 -13.45
C LEU A 16 -25.00 34.65 -13.37
N ALA A 17 -25.90 33.75 -12.93
CA ALA A 17 -27.29 34.06 -12.73
C ALA A 17 -27.49 35.11 -11.61
N GLY A 18 -26.74 35.04 -10.55
CA GLY A 18 -26.71 36.03 -9.47
C GLY A 18 -26.26 37.42 -9.96
N PHE A 19 -25.18 37.46 -10.76
CA PHE A 19 -24.70 38.72 -11.37
C PHE A 19 -25.72 39.33 -12.34
N ALA A 20 -26.35 38.52 -13.17
CA ALA A 20 -27.41 38.98 -14.06
C ALA A 20 -28.62 39.54 -13.28
N LEU A 21 -29.01 38.87 -12.17
CA LEU A 21 -30.10 39.33 -11.33
C LEU A 21 -29.79 40.67 -10.68
N ILE A 22 -28.57 40.88 -10.19
CA ILE A 22 -28.09 42.16 -9.63
C ILE A 22 -28.14 43.26 -10.69
N GLY A 23 -27.69 42.95 -11.90
CA GLY A 23 -27.75 43.90 -13.05
C GLY A 23 -29.16 44.32 -13.40
N VAL A 24 -30.11 43.38 -13.41
CA VAL A 24 -31.54 43.66 -13.67
C VAL A 24 -32.11 44.51 -12.53
N LEU A 25 -31.82 44.17 -11.28
CA LEU A 25 -32.32 44.92 -10.11
C LEU A 25 -31.75 46.34 -10.03
N THR A 26 -30.49 46.55 -10.36
CA THR A 26 -29.90 47.91 -10.45
C THR A 26 -30.54 48.71 -11.58
N HIS A 27 -30.88 48.08 -12.72
CA HIS A 27 -31.56 48.75 -13.81
C HIS A 27 -33.00 49.14 -13.45
N VAL A 28 -33.75 48.22 -12.81
CA VAL A 28 -35.14 48.47 -12.32
C VAL A 28 -35.13 49.57 -11.26
N SER A 29 -34.13 49.62 -10.37
CA SER A 29 -34.01 50.64 -9.30
C SER A 29 -33.92 52.06 -9.83
N LEU A 30 -33.41 52.26 -11.08
CA LEU A 30 -33.33 53.56 -11.73
C LEU A 30 -34.68 54.05 -12.24
N TRP A 31 -35.69 53.17 -12.35
CA TRP A 31 -37.00 53.49 -12.92
C TRP A 31 -38.11 53.56 -11.87
N VAL A 32 -37.84 53.23 -10.60
CA VAL A 32 -38.83 53.20 -9.52
C VAL A 32 -38.81 54.54 -8.77
N GLU A 33 -39.93 55.29 -8.86
CA GLU A 33 -40.12 56.57 -8.22
C GLU A 33 -40.24 56.48 -6.66
N ASN A 34 -40.56 55.28 -6.10
CA ASN A 34 -40.86 55.12 -4.69
C ASN A 34 -39.66 54.50 -3.94
N ARG A 35 -38.79 55.36 -3.36
CA ARG A 35 -37.56 54.98 -2.69
C ARG A 35 -37.75 54.08 -1.43
N GLU A 36 -38.89 54.17 -0.73
CA GLU A 36 -39.13 53.34 0.46
C GLU A 36 -39.40 51.87 0.13
N GLN A 37 -40.18 51.59 -0.93
CA GLN A 37 -40.39 50.23 -1.41
C GLN A 37 -39.14 49.59 -1.98
N LEU A 38 -38.30 50.37 -2.61
CA LEU A 38 -37.04 49.91 -3.14
C LEU A 38 -36.06 49.50 -2.03
N SER A 39 -35.99 50.27 -0.90
CA SER A 39 -35.14 49.97 0.23
C SER A 39 -35.57 48.67 0.94
N SER A 40 -36.87 48.41 1.06
CA SER A 40 -37.40 47.16 1.61
C SER A 40 -37.03 45.95 0.78
N ILE A 41 -37.22 46.03 -0.54
CA ILE A 41 -36.86 44.93 -1.48
C ILE A 41 -35.34 44.62 -1.46
N LEU A 42 -34.50 45.66 -1.39
CA LEU A 42 -33.08 45.51 -1.32
C LEU A 42 -32.62 44.89 0.01
N SER A 43 -33.32 45.23 1.12
CA SER A 43 -33.07 44.63 2.45
C SER A 43 -33.41 43.14 2.44
N ASP A 44 -34.60 42.78 1.91
CA ASP A 44 -35.03 41.37 1.81
C ASP A 44 -34.12 40.54 0.92
N LEU A 45 -33.65 41.09 -0.21
CA LEU A 45 -32.66 40.47 -1.06
C LEU A 45 -31.30 40.32 -0.38
N GLY A 46 -30.88 41.31 0.42
CA GLY A 46 -29.66 41.23 1.21
C GLY A 46 -29.75 40.11 2.26
N ASN A 47 -30.87 39.99 2.96
CA ASN A 47 -31.12 38.92 3.91
C ASN A 47 -31.15 37.54 3.24
N PHE A 48 -31.78 37.42 2.07
CA PHE A 48 -31.79 36.19 1.28
C PHE A 48 -30.40 35.85 0.78
N GLY A 49 -29.60 36.81 0.32
CA GLY A 49 -28.21 36.64 -0.05
C GLY A 49 -27.32 36.17 1.11
N ALA A 50 -27.50 36.72 2.30
CA ALA A 50 -26.83 36.30 3.53
C ALA A 50 -27.18 34.85 3.90
N PHE A 51 -28.47 34.45 3.80
CA PHE A 51 -28.92 33.10 4.02
C PHE A 51 -28.30 32.11 3.02
N LEU A 52 -28.32 32.42 1.73
CA LEU A 52 -27.68 31.60 0.70
C LEU A 52 -26.16 31.47 0.88
N SER A 53 -25.50 32.56 1.29
CA SER A 53 -24.09 32.54 1.64
C SER A 53 -23.80 31.62 2.81
N GLY A 54 -24.63 31.67 3.87
CA GLY A 54 -24.53 30.76 5.01
C GLY A 54 -24.69 29.31 4.61
N LEU A 55 -25.70 28.98 3.78
CA LEU A 55 -25.89 27.64 3.23
C LEU A 55 -24.69 27.20 2.35
N GLY A 56 -24.18 28.07 1.51
CA GLY A 56 -23.00 27.80 0.68
C GLY A 56 -21.76 27.47 1.56
N THR A 57 -21.60 28.19 2.64
CA THR A 57 -20.50 27.93 3.60
C THR A 57 -20.65 26.56 4.28
N LEU A 58 -21.87 26.19 4.70
CA LEU A 58 -22.13 24.86 5.28
C LEU A 58 -21.86 23.73 4.29
N VAL A 59 -22.30 23.88 3.04
CA VAL A 59 -22.04 22.89 2.00
C VAL A 59 -20.53 22.78 1.71
N ALA A 60 -19.82 23.91 1.65
CA ALA A 60 -18.38 23.92 1.46
C ALA A 60 -17.64 23.25 2.63
N ALA A 61 -18.06 23.52 3.87
CA ALA A 61 -17.49 22.89 5.06
C ALA A 61 -17.72 21.36 5.06
N ALA A 62 -18.95 20.92 4.72
CA ALA A 62 -19.25 19.50 4.62
C ALA A 62 -18.44 18.82 3.51
N ALA A 63 -18.30 19.45 2.34
CA ALA A 63 -17.48 18.93 1.24
C ALA A 63 -16.00 18.86 1.62
N ALA A 64 -15.48 19.85 2.34
CA ALA A 64 -14.11 19.85 2.85
C ALA A 64 -13.87 18.72 3.85
N ALA A 65 -14.82 18.50 4.79
CA ALA A 65 -14.73 17.41 5.77
C ALA A 65 -14.67 16.03 5.08
N VAL A 66 -15.53 15.79 4.07
CA VAL A 66 -15.50 14.56 3.25
C VAL A 66 -14.19 14.44 2.47
N GLY A 67 -13.68 15.55 1.92
CA GLY A 67 -12.41 15.60 1.21
C GLY A 67 -11.23 15.21 2.10
N VAL A 68 -11.19 15.74 3.33
CA VAL A 68 -10.15 15.41 4.32
C VAL A 68 -10.21 13.94 4.74
N ASP A 69 -11.40 13.38 4.99
CA ASP A 69 -11.56 11.97 5.35
C ASP A 69 -11.06 11.04 4.22
N ASN A 70 -11.43 11.34 2.98
CA ASN A 70 -10.96 10.59 1.82
C ASN A 70 -9.43 10.70 1.63
N TRP A 71 -8.86 11.88 1.86
CA TRP A 71 -7.42 12.09 1.77
C TRP A 71 -6.66 11.29 2.84
N ILE A 72 -7.16 11.29 4.10
CA ILE A 72 -6.60 10.48 5.19
C ILE A 72 -6.64 8.98 4.84
N LYS A 73 -7.76 8.50 4.28
CA LYS A 73 -7.88 7.11 3.83
C LYS A 73 -6.86 6.78 2.74
N GLN A 74 -6.73 7.64 1.73
CA GLN A 74 -5.74 7.46 0.65
C GLN A 74 -4.31 7.44 1.17
N MET A 75 -3.97 8.31 2.12
CA MET A 75 -2.65 8.30 2.75
C MET A 75 -2.37 7.00 3.51
N LYS A 76 -3.36 6.49 4.27
CA LYS A 76 -3.22 5.22 4.98
C LYS A 76 -3.03 4.06 4.02
N TYR A 77 -3.82 3.98 2.94
CA TYR A 77 -3.70 2.94 1.93
C TYR A 77 -2.35 3.02 1.20
N GLY A 78 -1.87 4.22 0.87
CA GLY A 78 -0.54 4.41 0.30
C GLY A 78 0.57 3.87 1.21
N LYS A 79 0.49 4.14 2.51
CA LYS A 79 1.43 3.60 3.50
C LYS A 79 1.37 2.07 3.57
N TYR A 80 0.18 1.48 3.56
CA TYR A 80 0.02 0.02 3.59
C TYR A 80 0.61 -0.64 2.35
N LEU A 81 0.33 -0.09 1.17
CA LEU A 81 0.91 -0.57 -0.08
C LEU A 81 2.44 -0.48 -0.09
N THR A 82 3.02 0.59 0.46
CA THR A 82 4.48 0.70 0.57
C THR A 82 5.05 -0.45 1.42
N ILE A 83 4.47 -0.74 2.58
CA ILE A 83 4.92 -1.84 3.44
C ILE A 83 4.79 -3.20 2.72
N ILE A 84 3.69 -3.42 1.98
CA ILE A 84 3.47 -4.64 1.21
C ILE A 84 4.52 -4.78 0.10
N TRP A 85 4.84 -3.71 -0.61
CA TRP A 85 5.87 -3.72 -1.67
C TRP A 85 7.28 -3.93 -1.11
N ASP A 86 7.60 -3.32 0.03
CA ASP A 86 8.88 -3.55 0.71
C ASP A 86 9.02 -5.01 1.12
N ALA A 87 7.94 -5.64 1.60
CA ALA A 87 7.91 -7.06 1.90
C ALA A 87 8.10 -7.92 0.63
N HIS A 88 7.45 -7.58 -0.49
CA HIS A 88 7.67 -8.26 -1.77
C HIS A 88 9.14 -8.19 -2.23
N VAL A 89 9.76 -7.02 -2.10
CA VAL A 89 11.18 -6.84 -2.44
C VAL A 89 12.05 -7.71 -1.54
N ALA A 90 11.83 -7.68 -0.23
CA ALA A 90 12.59 -8.46 0.74
C ALA A 90 12.46 -9.98 0.50
N VAL A 91 11.26 -10.48 0.19
CA VAL A 91 11.02 -11.89 -0.14
C VAL A 91 11.80 -12.33 -1.38
N ARG A 92 11.80 -11.50 -2.42
CA ARG A 92 12.56 -11.79 -3.66
C ARG A 92 14.08 -11.74 -3.42
N GLU A 93 14.54 -10.80 -2.60
CA GLU A 93 15.93 -10.67 -2.20
C GLU A 93 16.42 -11.93 -1.47
N VAL A 94 15.69 -12.41 -0.46
CA VAL A 94 15.97 -13.66 0.25
C VAL A 94 16.07 -14.83 -0.72
N ARG A 95 15.10 -14.98 -1.65
CA ARG A 95 15.12 -16.06 -2.63
C ARG A 95 16.37 -16.01 -3.52
N SER A 96 16.71 -14.83 -4.03
CA SER A 96 17.86 -14.61 -4.89
C SER A 96 19.19 -14.94 -4.17
N LEU A 97 19.34 -14.44 -2.95
CA LEU A 97 20.55 -14.70 -2.15
C LEU A 97 20.68 -16.17 -1.73
N LYS A 98 19.55 -16.84 -1.43
CA LYS A 98 19.54 -18.28 -1.15
C LYS A 98 20.02 -19.09 -2.35
N ILE A 99 19.63 -18.72 -3.57
CA ILE A 99 20.12 -19.39 -4.78
C ILE A 99 21.63 -19.21 -4.91
N SER A 100 22.13 -17.99 -4.75
CA SER A 100 23.56 -17.68 -4.80
C SER A 100 24.35 -18.46 -3.74
N TRP A 101 23.87 -18.45 -2.49
CA TRP A 101 24.47 -19.21 -1.40
C TRP A 101 24.48 -20.72 -1.70
N SER A 102 23.38 -21.29 -2.19
CA SER A 102 23.30 -22.73 -2.51
C SER A 102 24.29 -23.14 -3.58
N ILE A 103 24.56 -22.29 -4.58
CA ILE A 103 25.58 -22.54 -5.61
C ILE A 103 26.96 -22.63 -4.97
N PHE A 104 27.35 -21.67 -4.12
CA PHE A 104 28.66 -21.67 -3.47
C PHE A 104 28.79 -22.78 -2.42
N ALA A 105 27.72 -23.12 -1.71
CA ALA A 105 27.69 -24.23 -0.79
C ALA A 105 27.88 -25.58 -1.53
N SER A 106 27.19 -25.77 -2.68
CA SER A 106 27.36 -26.98 -3.51
C SER A 106 28.75 -27.11 -4.11
N MET A 107 29.37 -25.97 -4.48
CA MET A 107 30.76 -25.94 -5.00
C MET A 107 31.82 -26.08 -3.89
N ARG A 108 31.37 -26.16 -2.61
CA ARG A 108 32.27 -26.19 -1.43
C ARG A 108 33.25 -25.00 -1.39
N ASN A 109 32.87 -23.87 -1.99
CA ASN A 109 33.64 -22.62 -1.89
C ASN A 109 33.30 -21.94 -0.56
N LYS A 110 34.10 -22.26 0.48
CA LYS A 110 33.84 -21.84 1.85
C LYS A 110 33.79 -20.31 2.01
N GLU A 111 34.75 -19.59 1.44
CA GLU A 111 34.83 -18.12 1.58
C GLU A 111 33.58 -17.43 0.98
N ARG A 112 33.22 -17.76 -0.27
CA ARG A 112 32.04 -17.18 -0.92
C ARG A 112 30.72 -17.66 -0.34
N SER A 113 30.69 -18.88 0.19
CA SER A 113 29.52 -19.40 0.92
C SER A 113 29.29 -18.65 2.21
N GLU A 114 30.35 -18.35 2.99
CA GLU A 114 30.24 -17.55 4.22
C GLU A 114 29.80 -16.11 3.93
N GLU A 115 30.38 -15.45 2.91
CA GLU A 115 29.94 -14.11 2.50
C GLU A 115 28.45 -14.09 2.08
N SER A 116 28.05 -15.05 1.23
CA SER A 116 26.66 -15.17 0.80
C SER A 116 25.70 -15.53 1.93
N HIS A 117 26.17 -16.26 2.95
CA HIS A 117 25.42 -16.57 4.14
C HIS A 117 25.11 -15.32 4.96
N VAL A 118 26.11 -14.45 5.19
CA VAL A 118 25.91 -13.19 5.91
C VAL A 118 24.84 -12.33 5.21
N ASN A 119 24.98 -12.17 3.89
CA ASN A 119 24.00 -11.40 3.11
C ASN A 119 22.58 -11.98 3.21
N LEU A 120 22.46 -13.31 3.22
CA LEU A 120 21.17 -14.00 3.34
C LEU A 120 20.56 -13.84 4.74
N VAL A 121 21.37 -13.87 5.80
CA VAL A 121 20.92 -13.58 7.17
C VAL A 121 20.39 -12.16 7.28
N GLU A 122 21.10 -11.18 6.72
CA GLU A 122 20.65 -9.77 6.69
C GLU A 122 19.35 -9.60 5.93
N ALA A 123 19.19 -10.29 4.79
CA ALA A 123 17.95 -10.26 4.02
C ALA A 123 16.76 -10.86 4.79
N PHE A 124 16.98 -11.94 5.56
CA PHE A 124 15.95 -12.47 6.45
C PHE A 124 15.60 -11.50 7.58
N ALA A 125 16.57 -10.82 8.19
CA ALA A 125 16.33 -9.82 9.23
C ALA A 125 15.50 -8.65 8.67
N LYS A 126 15.79 -8.20 7.45
CA LYS A 126 15.00 -7.19 6.75
C LYS A 126 13.56 -7.67 6.50
N LEU A 127 13.38 -8.90 6.04
CA LEU A 127 12.05 -9.49 5.84
C LEU A 127 11.29 -9.63 7.16
N GLU A 128 11.94 -10.04 8.26
CA GLU A 128 11.33 -10.10 9.59
C GLU A 128 10.79 -8.72 10.00
N SER A 129 11.56 -7.65 9.79
CA SER A 129 11.11 -6.26 10.06
C SER A 129 9.89 -5.87 9.19
N CYS A 130 9.86 -6.26 7.91
CA CYS A 130 8.69 -6.04 7.07
C CYS A 130 7.45 -6.81 7.57
N CYS A 131 7.64 -8.07 8.00
CA CYS A 131 6.56 -8.89 8.55
C CYS A 131 6.00 -8.32 9.86
N GLU A 132 6.86 -7.79 10.75
CA GLU A 132 6.42 -7.08 11.95
C GLU A 132 5.58 -5.84 11.61
N GLN A 133 5.96 -5.09 10.58
CA GLN A 133 5.17 -3.96 10.12
C GLN A 133 3.82 -4.39 9.51
N LEU A 134 3.80 -5.51 8.76
CA LEU A 134 2.54 -6.08 8.26
C LEU A 134 1.61 -6.47 9.41
N ASP A 135 2.10 -7.19 10.40
CA ASP A 135 1.33 -7.62 11.57
C ASP A 135 0.88 -6.44 12.45
N GLY A 136 1.74 -5.44 12.65
CA GLY A 136 1.45 -4.31 13.54
C GLY A 136 0.60 -3.20 12.90
N ILE A 137 0.80 -2.91 11.62
CA ILE A 137 0.24 -1.73 10.97
C ILE A 137 -0.88 -2.09 10.00
N VAL A 138 -0.68 -3.13 9.18
CA VAL A 138 -1.59 -3.47 8.08
C VAL A 138 -2.73 -4.38 8.55
N VAL A 139 -2.40 -5.50 9.16
CA VAL A 139 -3.37 -6.54 9.54
C VAL A 139 -3.83 -6.45 11.00
N ARG A 140 -3.13 -5.68 11.82
CA ARG A 140 -3.37 -5.42 13.25
C ARG A 140 -3.73 -6.64 14.10
N ASN A 141 -2.81 -7.00 15.01
CA ASN A 141 -2.98 -8.04 16.02
C ASN A 141 -3.02 -9.51 15.55
N GLN A 142 -2.44 -9.79 14.38
CA GLN A 142 -2.19 -11.16 13.96
C GLN A 142 -0.69 -11.32 13.77
N SER A 143 -0.03 -12.17 14.55
CA SER A 143 1.38 -12.55 14.36
C SER A 143 1.55 -13.55 13.19
N GLU A 144 0.71 -13.45 12.18
CA GLU A 144 0.64 -14.39 11.07
C GLU A 144 1.84 -14.27 10.14
N TRP A 145 2.22 -13.03 9.81
CA TRP A 145 3.35 -12.74 8.93
C TRP A 145 4.70 -13.11 9.57
N GLY A 146 4.88 -12.80 10.85
CA GLY A 146 6.03 -13.24 11.61
C GLY A 146 6.17 -14.75 11.62
N ASN A 147 5.06 -15.49 11.76
CA ASN A 147 5.07 -16.96 11.70
C ASN A 147 5.45 -17.47 10.31
N TYR A 148 4.94 -16.90 9.21
CA TYR A 148 5.33 -17.32 7.86
C TYR A 148 6.82 -17.07 7.61
N CYS A 149 7.34 -15.92 7.99
CA CYS A 149 8.76 -15.60 7.87
C CYS A 149 9.63 -16.60 8.66
N SER A 150 9.28 -16.85 9.92
CA SER A 150 10.00 -17.77 10.79
C SER A 150 10.00 -19.20 10.25
N GLN A 151 8.86 -19.70 9.75
CA GLN A 151 8.77 -21.02 9.13
C GLN A 151 9.61 -21.12 7.87
N TRP A 152 9.62 -20.07 7.03
CA TRP A 152 10.43 -20.04 5.83
C TRP A 152 11.93 -20.00 6.13
N LYS A 153 12.34 -19.23 7.14
CA LYS A 153 13.72 -19.19 7.66
C LYS A 153 14.16 -20.56 8.22
N LEU A 154 13.29 -21.25 8.95
CA LEU A 154 13.56 -22.61 9.42
C LEU A 154 13.77 -23.60 8.26
N ASN A 155 13.04 -23.47 7.15
CA ASN A 155 13.25 -24.29 5.97
C ASN A 155 14.63 -24.05 5.34
N TRP A 156 15.12 -22.80 5.30
CA TRP A 156 16.47 -22.50 4.88
C TRP A 156 17.53 -23.09 5.84
N LEU A 157 17.35 -22.91 7.17
CA LEU A 157 18.29 -23.48 8.16
C LEU A 157 18.40 -25.01 8.05
N ARG A 158 17.36 -25.71 7.63
CA ARG A 158 17.43 -27.16 7.37
C ARG A 158 18.29 -27.48 6.16
N ILE A 159 18.26 -26.65 5.11
CA ILE A 159 19.15 -26.81 3.96
C ILE A 159 20.59 -26.56 4.37
N GLU A 160 20.84 -25.54 5.15
CA GLU A 160 22.16 -25.18 5.69
C GLU A 160 22.71 -26.31 6.56
N SER A 161 21.92 -26.81 7.52
CA SER A 161 22.30 -27.96 8.38
C SER A 161 22.66 -29.18 7.53
N TYR A 162 21.87 -29.43 6.48
CA TYR A 162 22.17 -30.54 5.57
C TYR A 162 23.55 -30.41 4.92
N TYR A 163 23.93 -29.24 4.41
CA TYR A 163 25.25 -29.01 3.82
C TYR A 163 26.38 -29.10 4.84
N ASN A 164 26.13 -28.71 6.08
CA ASN A 164 27.14 -28.73 7.15
C ASN A 164 27.36 -30.15 7.72
N GLU A 165 26.30 -30.95 7.81
CA GLU A 165 26.34 -32.27 8.45
C GLU A 165 26.71 -33.40 7.45
N ASN A 166 26.45 -33.21 6.16
CA ASN A 166 26.69 -34.23 5.17
C ASN A 166 27.95 -33.90 4.34
N PRO A 167 28.99 -34.73 4.39
CA PRO A 167 30.15 -34.57 3.51
C PRO A 167 29.75 -34.78 2.05
N CYS A 168 30.50 -34.17 1.13
CA CYS A 168 30.26 -34.37 -0.28
C CYS A 168 30.43 -35.87 -0.61
N PRO A 169 29.45 -36.51 -1.26
CA PRO A 169 29.59 -37.91 -1.64
C PRO A 169 30.72 -38.08 -2.64
N SER A 170 31.40 -39.22 -2.53
CA SER A 170 32.40 -39.55 -3.56
C SER A 170 31.75 -39.76 -4.92
N LEU A 171 32.33 -39.20 -5.96
CA LEU A 171 31.87 -39.40 -7.33
C LEU A 171 31.90 -40.88 -7.76
N ASP A 172 32.69 -41.70 -7.06
CA ASP A 172 32.76 -43.14 -7.28
C ASP A 172 31.55 -43.90 -6.76
N ASN A 173 30.66 -43.22 -5.99
CA ASN A 173 29.43 -43.81 -5.46
C ASN A 173 28.17 -43.11 -6.04
N PRO A 174 27.70 -43.56 -7.23
CA PRO A 174 26.55 -42.93 -7.89
C PRO A 174 25.27 -42.93 -7.03
N GLN A 175 25.09 -43.95 -6.19
CA GLN A 175 23.91 -44.05 -5.31
C GLN A 175 23.93 -42.95 -4.25
N ALA A 176 25.06 -42.69 -3.60
CA ALA A 176 25.19 -41.64 -2.59
C ALA A 176 24.97 -40.25 -3.24
N VAL A 177 25.42 -40.02 -4.46
CA VAL A 177 25.16 -38.77 -5.19
C VAL A 177 23.67 -38.61 -5.49
N ALA A 178 23.00 -39.68 -5.91
CA ALA A 178 21.56 -39.65 -6.18
C ALA A 178 20.74 -39.40 -4.90
N ASP A 179 21.11 -40.01 -3.79
CA ASP A 179 20.44 -39.84 -2.49
C ASP A 179 20.62 -38.41 -1.95
N GLU A 180 21.84 -37.82 -2.08
CA GLU A 180 22.07 -36.41 -1.75
C GLU A 180 21.19 -35.49 -2.60
N HIS A 181 21.18 -35.71 -3.91
CA HIS A 181 20.37 -34.90 -4.81
C HIS A 181 18.87 -34.95 -4.47
N LEU A 182 18.36 -36.14 -4.18
CA LEU A 182 16.96 -36.32 -3.81
C LEU A 182 16.63 -35.63 -2.48
N ALA A 183 17.53 -35.72 -1.48
CA ALA A 183 17.35 -35.05 -0.19
C ALA A 183 17.31 -33.54 -0.36
N LEU A 184 18.28 -32.97 -1.08
CA LEU A 184 18.33 -31.53 -1.36
C LEU A 184 17.13 -31.05 -2.18
N LEU A 185 16.66 -31.84 -3.13
CA LEU A 185 15.47 -31.51 -3.92
C LEU A 185 14.24 -31.34 -3.03
N LYS A 186 14.00 -32.27 -2.09
CA LYS A 186 12.88 -32.19 -1.14
C LYS A 186 12.97 -30.97 -0.21
N LEU A 187 14.17 -30.67 0.28
CA LEU A 187 14.40 -29.50 1.13
C LEU A 187 14.15 -28.19 0.34
N ASN A 188 14.65 -28.12 -0.91
CA ASN A 188 14.42 -26.97 -1.78
C ASN A 188 12.94 -26.80 -2.15
N GLU A 189 12.21 -27.88 -2.45
CA GLU A 189 10.76 -27.80 -2.67
C GLU A 189 10.00 -27.25 -1.46
N THR A 190 10.42 -27.62 -0.26
CA THR A 190 9.81 -27.10 0.97
C THR A 190 10.09 -25.60 1.16
N PHE A 191 11.30 -25.18 0.83
CA PHE A 191 11.67 -23.76 0.85
C PHE A 191 10.88 -22.96 -0.20
N ASP A 192 10.79 -23.46 -1.44
CA ASP A 192 10.07 -22.80 -2.52
C ASP A 192 8.56 -22.72 -2.27
N LYS A 193 7.94 -23.74 -1.64
CA LYS A 193 6.55 -23.66 -1.17
C LYS A 193 6.34 -22.58 -0.14
N GLY A 194 7.29 -22.36 0.76
CA GLY A 194 7.26 -21.23 1.71
C GLY A 194 7.27 -19.89 0.99
N TYR A 195 8.14 -19.72 0.01
CA TYR A 195 8.20 -18.54 -0.85
C TYR A 195 6.86 -18.27 -1.56
N GLU A 196 6.32 -19.27 -2.25
CA GLU A 196 5.06 -19.15 -2.99
C GLU A 196 3.89 -18.80 -2.07
N THR A 197 3.87 -19.36 -0.84
CA THR A 197 2.84 -19.07 0.15
C THR A 197 2.88 -17.61 0.58
N ILE A 198 4.07 -17.07 0.88
CA ILE A 198 4.25 -15.68 1.29
C ILE A 198 3.88 -14.74 0.14
N VAL A 199 4.39 -14.97 -1.07
CA VAL A 199 4.10 -14.13 -2.25
C VAL A 199 2.61 -14.10 -2.53
N LYS A 200 1.94 -15.24 -2.56
CA LYS A 200 0.49 -15.30 -2.79
C LYS A 200 -0.29 -14.48 -1.77
N LYS A 201 0.07 -14.59 -0.49
CA LYS A 201 -0.59 -13.82 0.57
C LYS A 201 -0.32 -12.31 0.46
N LEU A 202 0.88 -11.91 0.03
CA LEU A 202 1.19 -10.50 -0.25
C LEU A 202 0.39 -9.98 -1.44
N ASP A 203 0.26 -10.78 -2.52
CA ASP A 203 -0.57 -10.44 -3.68
C ASP A 203 -2.05 -10.26 -3.29
N ASP A 204 -2.59 -11.17 -2.46
CA ASP A 204 -3.96 -11.09 -1.95
C ASP A 204 -4.15 -9.81 -1.11
N LEU A 205 -3.17 -9.46 -0.28
CA LEU A 205 -3.19 -8.27 0.55
C LEU A 205 -3.10 -6.98 -0.30
N GLU A 206 -2.23 -6.97 -1.32
CA GLU A 206 -2.12 -5.85 -2.27
C GLU A 206 -3.45 -5.60 -2.99
N GLN A 207 -4.15 -6.65 -3.41
CA GLN A 207 -5.47 -6.53 -4.05
C GLN A 207 -6.53 -5.91 -3.14
N ILE A 208 -6.46 -6.13 -1.82
CA ILE A 208 -7.38 -5.54 -0.85
C ILE A 208 -7.18 -4.02 -0.74
N TYR A 209 -5.93 -3.56 -0.75
CA TYR A 209 -5.59 -2.15 -0.52
C TYR A 209 -5.38 -1.33 -1.82
N SER A 210 -5.35 -1.96 -2.99
CA SER A 210 -5.24 -1.28 -4.30
C SER A 210 -6.61 -0.84 -4.88
N LYS A 211 -7.73 -1.28 -4.29
CA LYS A 211 -9.10 -0.91 -4.67
C LYS A 211 -9.56 0.37 -3.96
#